data_31abe54966f40cde1bc4cb10edd1aa18
#
_entry.id   31abe54966f40cde1bc4cb10edd1aa18
#
_cell.length_a   1.000
_cell.length_b   1.000
_cell.length_c   1.000
_cell.angle_alpha   90.00
_cell.angle_beta   90.00
_cell.angle_gamma   90.00
#
_symmetry.space_group_name_H-M   'P 1'
#
loop_
_entity.id
_entity.type
_entity.pdbx_description
1 polymer ?
#
loop_
_entity_poly.entity_id
_entity_poly.type
_entity_poly.pdbx_seq_one_letter_code
_entity_poly.pdbx_strand_id
1 'polypeptide(L)'
;MAERKPKIARDPEATKLRIMAAAKAEFAAVGLGGARVDVIAAKAKVQKRMMYHYFGNKELLYRLVLEQAYSDFRKAEANLEIEKDAPVMALRRLVEFTWNYYLANPEFISLVNTENLHKAEFLRQVPRLELLNKSFVKRMETLLARGVAEGVFRSGLDAVQVMIALAGVGYHYLTNRHTGTIVYGRPLMTESARKARLAFNIDLITRLVVRAEVLAKLQEAA
;
A
#
# COMPACT_ATOMS: atom_id res chain seq x y z
N MET A 1 27.39 31.88 -37.50
CA MET A 1 25.98 31.80 -37.06
C MET A 1 25.88 30.59 -36.13
N ALA A 2 25.65 30.80 -34.85
CA ALA A 2 25.49 29.71 -33.88
C ALA A 2 24.07 29.20 -33.93
N GLU A 3 23.87 27.95 -34.32
CA GLU A 3 22.57 27.27 -34.26
C GLU A 3 22.06 27.20 -32.80
N ARG A 4 20.94 27.89 -32.56
CA ARG A 4 20.21 27.80 -31.30
C ARG A 4 19.57 26.41 -31.23
N LYS A 5 20.12 25.50 -30.39
CA LYS A 5 19.46 24.23 -30.06
C LYS A 5 18.00 24.48 -29.66
N PRO A 6 17.04 23.70 -30.20
CA PRO A 6 15.63 23.89 -29.88
C PRO A 6 15.42 23.73 -28.39
N LYS A 7 14.79 24.73 -27.75
CA LYS A 7 14.31 24.66 -26.37
C LYS A 7 13.26 23.55 -26.31
N ILE A 8 13.62 22.39 -25.76
CA ILE A 8 12.66 21.33 -25.45
C ILE A 8 11.53 21.98 -24.67
N ALA A 9 10.32 21.95 -25.22
CA ALA A 9 9.12 22.45 -24.55
C ALA A 9 9.05 21.77 -23.17
N ARG A 10 9.12 22.57 -22.12
CA ARG A 10 9.05 22.07 -20.75
C ARG A 10 7.63 21.58 -20.52
N ASP A 11 7.42 20.25 -20.52
CA ASP A 11 6.15 19.64 -20.16
C ASP A 11 5.96 19.83 -18.63
N PRO A 12 4.99 20.67 -18.20
CA PRO A 12 4.73 20.91 -16.78
C PRO A 12 4.27 19.64 -16.05
N GLU A 13 3.49 18.79 -16.70
CA GLU A 13 2.96 17.58 -16.09
C GLU A 13 4.08 16.54 -15.88
N ALA A 14 4.92 16.30 -16.89
CA ALA A 14 6.10 15.45 -16.71
C ALA A 14 7.05 16.00 -15.63
N THR A 15 7.12 17.32 -15.47
CA THR A 15 7.92 17.93 -14.40
C THR A 15 7.32 17.70 -13.02
N LYS A 16 6.01 17.86 -12.85
CA LYS A 16 5.30 17.55 -11.60
C LYS A 16 5.48 16.07 -11.22
N LEU A 17 5.31 15.16 -12.18
CA LEU A 17 5.50 13.72 -11.94
C LEU A 17 6.91 13.39 -11.45
N ARG A 18 7.96 13.98 -12.04
CA ARG A 18 9.34 13.79 -11.55
C ARG A 18 9.54 14.32 -10.13
N ILE A 19 8.97 15.48 -9.81
CA ILE A 19 9.04 16.03 -8.46
C ILE A 19 8.32 15.12 -7.47
N MET A 20 7.12 14.66 -7.79
CA MET A 20 6.35 13.76 -6.95
C MET A 20 7.09 12.43 -6.68
N ALA A 21 7.68 11.83 -7.70
CA ALA A 21 8.47 10.60 -7.56
C ALA A 21 9.70 10.81 -6.67
N ALA A 22 10.46 11.90 -6.90
CA ALA A 22 11.62 12.25 -6.08
C ALA A 22 11.23 12.55 -4.62
N ALA A 23 10.11 13.26 -4.42
CA ALA A 23 9.57 13.57 -3.10
C ALA A 23 9.12 12.31 -2.36
N LYS A 24 8.40 11.40 -3.02
CA LYS A 24 7.99 10.11 -2.45
C LYS A 24 9.20 9.34 -1.93
N ALA A 25 10.25 9.21 -2.74
CA ALA A 25 11.47 8.52 -2.35
C ALA A 25 12.20 9.19 -1.17
N GLU A 26 12.28 10.52 -1.17
CA GLU A 26 12.94 11.28 -0.09
C GLU A 26 12.14 11.20 1.22
N PHE A 27 10.82 11.43 1.17
CA PHE A 27 9.97 11.34 2.36
C PHE A 27 9.91 9.93 2.93
N ALA A 28 9.90 8.91 2.09
CA ALA A 28 9.95 7.51 2.54
C ALA A 28 11.27 7.15 3.21
N ALA A 29 12.37 7.76 2.80
CA ALA A 29 13.71 7.47 3.33
C ALA A 29 13.98 8.14 4.68
N VAL A 30 13.59 9.41 4.85
CA VAL A 30 13.99 10.23 6.01
C VAL A 30 12.84 10.94 6.71
N GLY A 31 11.59 10.66 6.33
CA GLY A 31 10.39 11.32 6.86
C GLY A 31 10.28 12.79 6.43
N LEU A 32 9.17 13.44 6.84
CA LEU A 32 8.95 14.86 6.53
C LEU A 32 10.01 15.75 7.20
N GLY A 33 10.36 15.49 8.45
CA GLY A 33 11.32 16.30 9.21
C GLY A 33 12.71 16.30 8.60
N GLY A 34 13.20 15.12 8.19
CA GLY A 34 14.53 14.93 7.59
C GLY A 34 14.63 15.31 6.12
N ALA A 35 13.51 15.35 5.41
CA ALA A 35 13.49 15.58 3.96
C ALA A 35 13.89 17.03 3.60
N ARG A 36 14.75 17.14 2.59
CA ARG A 36 15.29 18.43 2.13
C ARG A 36 14.82 18.72 0.72
N VAL A 37 14.25 19.93 0.53
CA VAL A 37 13.71 20.39 -0.76
C VAL A 37 14.79 20.49 -1.85
N ASP A 38 16.03 20.83 -1.48
CA ASP A 38 17.16 20.85 -2.41
C ASP A 38 17.53 19.45 -2.91
N VAL A 39 17.47 18.43 -2.05
CA VAL A 39 17.69 17.01 -2.43
C VAL A 39 16.60 16.54 -3.39
N ILE A 40 15.33 16.84 -3.07
CA ILE A 40 14.20 16.49 -3.96
C ILE A 40 14.35 17.17 -5.32
N ALA A 41 14.68 18.47 -5.34
CA ALA A 41 14.88 19.22 -6.58
C ALA A 41 16.02 18.64 -7.44
N ALA A 42 17.14 18.27 -6.82
CA ALA A 42 18.26 17.64 -7.50
C ALA A 42 17.88 16.29 -8.10
N LYS A 43 17.22 15.40 -7.33
CA LYS A 43 16.71 14.11 -7.81
C LYS A 43 15.70 14.26 -8.96
N ALA A 44 14.82 15.26 -8.89
CA ALA A 44 13.83 15.57 -9.94
C ALA A 44 14.44 16.28 -11.17
N LYS A 45 15.73 16.67 -11.11
CA LYS A 45 16.42 17.48 -12.14
C LYS A 45 15.70 18.80 -12.44
N VAL A 46 15.28 19.49 -11.39
CA VAL A 46 14.62 20.80 -11.46
C VAL A 46 15.32 21.82 -10.55
N GLN A 47 15.05 23.10 -10.79
CA GLN A 47 15.48 24.15 -9.86
C GLN A 47 14.54 24.19 -8.65
N LYS A 48 15.06 24.46 -7.45
CA LYS A 48 14.31 24.54 -6.18
C LYS A 48 13.08 25.45 -6.28
N ARG A 49 13.17 26.58 -7.00
CA ARG A 49 12.04 27.49 -7.24
C ARG A 49 10.85 26.83 -7.93
N MET A 50 11.08 25.81 -8.77
CA MET A 50 10.01 25.09 -9.47
C MET A 50 9.18 24.25 -8.52
N MET A 51 9.80 23.74 -7.45
CA MET A 51 9.06 22.99 -6.41
C MET A 51 8.07 23.90 -5.69
N TYR A 52 8.52 25.08 -5.26
CA TYR A 52 7.62 26.05 -4.63
C TYR A 52 6.55 26.57 -5.58
N HIS A 53 6.89 26.74 -6.85
CA HIS A 53 5.93 27.17 -7.88
C HIS A 53 4.80 26.14 -8.08
N TYR A 54 5.13 24.82 -8.13
CA TYR A 54 4.12 23.79 -8.37
C TYR A 54 3.40 23.31 -7.12
N PHE A 55 4.06 23.30 -5.97
CA PHE A 55 3.58 22.63 -4.76
C PHE A 55 3.48 23.53 -3.53
N GLY A 56 3.85 24.78 -3.63
CA GLY A 56 3.78 25.76 -2.55
C GLY A 56 4.85 25.56 -1.47
N ASN A 57 4.71 24.54 -0.62
CA ASN A 57 5.68 24.24 0.43
C ASN A 57 5.92 22.73 0.59
N LYS A 58 6.82 22.36 1.49
CA LYS A 58 7.21 20.96 1.72
C LYS A 58 6.07 20.12 2.28
N GLU A 59 5.28 20.70 3.17
CA GLU A 59 4.15 20.06 3.83
C GLU A 59 3.00 19.77 2.84
N LEU A 60 2.72 20.72 1.94
CA LEU A 60 1.75 20.52 0.85
C LEU A 60 2.20 19.42 -0.09
N LEU A 61 3.48 19.42 -0.48
CA LEU A 61 4.05 18.35 -1.30
C LEU A 61 3.96 16.99 -0.60
N TYR A 62 4.22 16.93 0.70
CA TYR A 62 4.11 15.70 1.49
C TYR A 62 2.68 15.16 1.51
N ARG A 63 1.68 16.04 1.73
CA ARG A 63 0.25 15.65 1.68
C ARG A 63 -0.15 15.08 0.33
N LEU A 64 0.31 15.69 -0.77
CA LEU A 64 0.05 15.18 -2.11
C LEU A 64 0.72 13.81 -2.36
N VAL A 65 1.92 13.60 -1.82
CA VAL A 65 2.61 12.30 -1.87
C VAL A 65 1.82 11.25 -1.10
N LEU A 66 1.30 11.56 0.09
CA LEU A 66 0.43 10.66 0.85
C LEU A 66 -0.85 10.34 0.08
N GLU A 67 -1.55 11.36 -0.42
CA GLU A 67 -2.76 11.18 -1.21
C GLU A 67 -2.53 10.26 -2.41
N GLN A 68 -1.45 10.50 -3.16
CA GLN A 68 -1.09 9.69 -4.32
C GLN A 68 -0.78 8.25 -3.91
N ALA A 69 0.00 8.03 -2.85
CA ALA A 69 0.39 6.70 -2.40
C ALA A 69 -0.82 5.84 -1.99
N TYR A 70 -1.76 6.42 -1.24
CA TYR A 70 -3.00 5.74 -0.87
C TYR A 70 -3.94 5.54 -2.07
N SER A 71 -4.05 6.53 -2.96
CA SER A 71 -4.84 6.43 -4.19
C SER A 71 -4.33 5.33 -5.11
N ASP A 72 -3.01 5.21 -5.27
CA ASP A 72 -2.39 4.16 -6.09
C ASP A 72 -2.66 2.77 -5.52
N PHE A 73 -2.55 2.59 -4.20
CA PHE A 73 -2.90 1.34 -3.53
C PHE A 73 -4.37 0.96 -3.79
N ARG A 74 -5.30 1.89 -3.59
CA ARG A 74 -6.73 1.65 -3.78
C ARG A 74 -7.12 1.38 -5.23
N LYS A 75 -6.50 2.08 -6.18
CA LYS A 75 -6.70 1.82 -7.61
C LYS A 75 -6.20 0.44 -8.01
N ALA A 76 -4.99 0.07 -7.55
CA ALA A 76 -4.44 -1.24 -7.84
C ALA A 76 -5.29 -2.38 -7.25
N GLU A 77 -5.83 -2.18 -6.04
CA GLU A 77 -6.74 -3.12 -5.41
C GLU A 77 -8.10 -3.23 -6.14
N ALA A 78 -8.67 -2.10 -6.57
CA ALA A 78 -9.94 -2.08 -7.29
C ALA A 78 -9.87 -2.86 -8.62
N ASN A 79 -8.70 -2.92 -9.24
CA ASN A 79 -8.47 -3.67 -10.48
C ASN A 79 -8.44 -5.21 -10.31
N LEU A 80 -8.58 -5.73 -9.08
CA LEU A 80 -8.55 -7.18 -8.85
C LEU A 80 -9.80 -7.92 -9.34
N GLU A 81 -10.89 -7.21 -9.60
CA GLU A 81 -12.16 -7.79 -10.07
C GLU A 81 -12.62 -9.03 -9.28
N ILE A 82 -12.42 -9.01 -7.96
CA ILE A 82 -12.71 -10.15 -7.05
C ILE A 82 -14.19 -10.52 -6.98
N GLU A 83 -15.05 -9.69 -7.53
CA GLU A 83 -16.50 -9.92 -7.61
C GLU A 83 -16.86 -11.11 -8.50
N LYS A 84 -16.00 -11.45 -9.46
CA LYS A 84 -16.17 -12.56 -10.40
C LYS A 84 -15.69 -13.89 -9.83
N ASP A 85 -14.87 -13.87 -8.78
CA ASP A 85 -14.28 -15.06 -8.18
C ASP A 85 -15.20 -15.69 -7.14
N ALA A 86 -15.10 -17.01 -6.93
CA ALA A 86 -15.66 -17.66 -5.75
C ALA A 86 -15.10 -16.99 -4.46
N PRO A 87 -15.89 -16.86 -3.38
CA PRO A 87 -15.51 -16.05 -2.21
C PRO A 87 -14.16 -16.43 -1.61
N VAL A 88 -13.81 -17.72 -1.52
CA VAL A 88 -12.52 -18.18 -0.98
C VAL A 88 -11.36 -17.75 -1.88
N MET A 89 -11.53 -17.81 -3.19
CA MET A 89 -10.52 -17.36 -4.14
C MET A 89 -10.36 -15.86 -4.15
N ALA A 90 -11.46 -15.10 -4.04
CA ALA A 90 -11.45 -13.65 -3.89
C ALA A 90 -10.67 -13.22 -2.64
N LEU A 91 -10.91 -13.88 -1.50
CA LEU A 91 -10.18 -13.63 -0.26
C LEU A 91 -8.68 -13.90 -0.42
N ARG A 92 -8.32 -15.05 -1.02
CA ARG A 92 -6.93 -15.40 -1.30
C ARG A 92 -6.24 -14.36 -2.17
N ARG A 93 -6.88 -13.91 -3.26
CA ARG A 93 -6.34 -12.87 -4.15
C ARG A 93 -6.11 -11.53 -3.43
N LEU A 94 -6.97 -11.16 -2.48
CA LEU A 94 -6.76 -9.97 -1.65
C LEU A 94 -5.52 -10.10 -0.76
N VAL A 95 -5.28 -11.26 -0.15
CA VAL A 95 -4.07 -11.52 0.65
C VAL A 95 -2.82 -11.45 -0.23
N GLU A 96 -2.83 -12.14 -1.38
CA GLU A 96 -1.72 -12.18 -2.34
C GLU A 96 -1.41 -10.77 -2.87
N PHE A 97 -2.45 -10.01 -3.24
CA PHE A 97 -2.31 -8.64 -3.71
C PHE A 97 -1.67 -7.75 -2.64
N THR A 98 -2.21 -7.75 -1.42
CA THR A 98 -1.73 -6.88 -0.35
C THR A 98 -0.26 -7.16 -0.04
N TRP A 99 0.12 -8.43 0.06
CA TRP A 99 1.51 -8.85 0.27
C TRP A 99 2.43 -8.38 -0.86
N ASN A 100 2.05 -8.65 -2.11
CA ASN A 100 2.87 -8.32 -3.27
C ASN A 100 2.96 -6.80 -3.48
N TYR A 101 1.87 -6.06 -3.22
CA TYR A 101 1.88 -4.60 -3.29
C TYR A 101 2.87 -4.00 -2.27
N TYR A 102 2.85 -4.48 -1.04
CA TYR A 102 3.78 -4.02 -0.01
C TYR A 102 5.24 -4.32 -0.35
N LEU A 103 5.52 -5.50 -0.91
CA LEU A 103 6.86 -5.86 -1.39
C LEU A 103 7.33 -4.96 -2.54
N ALA A 104 6.45 -4.66 -3.48
CA ALA A 104 6.76 -3.84 -4.65
C ALA A 104 6.83 -2.33 -4.33
N ASN A 105 6.20 -1.89 -3.23
CA ASN A 105 6.09 -0.49 -2.85
C ASN A 105 6.56 -0.25 -1.40
N PRO A 106 7.84 -0.48 -1.08
CA PRO A 106 8.37 -0.31 0.28
C PRO A 106 8.24 1.13 0.78
N GLU A 107 8.22 2.13 -0.11
CA GLU A 107 7.99 3.52 0.24
C GLU A 107 6.59 3.74 0.84
N PHE A 108 5.57 3.00 0.38
CA PHE A 108 4.23 3.06 0.98
C PHE A 108 4.26 2.67 2.45
N ILE A 109 4.93 1.57 2.79
CA ILE A 109 5.11 1.12 4.19
C ILE A 109 5.83 2.19 5.03
N SER A 110 6.90 2.80 4.49
CA SER A 110 7.65 3.84 5.19
C SER A 110 6.80 5.09 5.45
N LEU A 111 6.00 5.52 4.47
CA LEU A 111 5.08 6.66 4.63
C LEU A 111 4.01 6.37 5.69
N VAL A 112 3.42 5.17 5.69
CA VAL A 112 2.44 4.75 6.70
C VAL A 112 3.07 4.74 8.09
N ASN A 113 4.30 4.22 8.24
CA ASN A 113 5.02 4.24 9.52
C ASN A 113 5.25 5.67 10.01
N THR A 114 5.68 6.57 9.11
CA THR A 114 5.91 7.98 9.43
C THR A 114 4.63 8.65 9.92
N GLU A 115 3.50 8.44 9.23
CA GLU A 115 2.21 9.01 9.65
C GLU A 115 1.74 8.45 11.00
N ASN A 116 1.92 7.14 11.25
CA ASN A 116 1.60 6.57 12.56
C ASN A 116 2.44 7.18 13.68
N LEU A 117 3.74 7.39 13.45
CA LEU A 117 4.63 8.05 14.41
C LEU A 117 4.17 9.49 14.72
N HIS A 118 3.66 10.21 13.72
CA HIS A 118 3.14 11.58 13.83
C HIS A 118 1.61 11.63 14.05
N LYS A 119 0.98 10.54 14.52
CA LYS A 119 -0.45 10.46 14.86
C LYS A 119 -1.38 10.83 13.70
N ALA A 120 -0.96 10.55 12.45
CA ALA A 120 -1.66 10.85 11.21
C ALA A 120 -1.97 12.35 11.02
N GLU A 121 -1.07 13.22 11.44
CA GLU A 121 -1.25 14.67 11.40
C GLU A 121 -1.53 15.20 10.00
N PHE A 122 -0.78 14.72 9.00
CA PHE A 122 -0.94 15.15 7.62
C PHE A 122 -2.01 14.35 6.88
N LEU A 123 -2.17 13.07 7.19
CA LEU A 123 -3.17 12.20 6.57
C LEU A 123 -4.61 12.68 6.83
N ARG A 124 -4.89 13.22 8.03
CA ARG A 124 -6.19 13.82 8.37
C ARG A 124 -6.58 15.01 7.49
N GLN A 125 -5.60 15.65 6.86
CA GLN A 125 -5.78 16.81 6.01
C GLN A 125 -6.00 16.44 4.53
N VAL A 126 -6.20 15.15 4.21
CA VAL A 126 -6.45 14.65 2.86
C VAL A 126 -7.90 14.16 2.72
N PRO A 127 -8.87 15.04 2.36
CA PRO A 127 -10.30 14.73 2.39
C PRO A 127 -10.69 13.56 1.47
N ARG A 128 -9.99 13.39 0.35
CA ARG A 128 -10.27 12.36 -0.66
C ARG A 128 -10.08 10.93 -0.12
N LEU A 129 -9.26 10.75 0.91
CA LEU A 129 -9.00 9.42 1.48
C LEU A 129 -10.23 8.80 2.14
N GLU A 130 -11.10 9.61 2.73
CA GLU A 130 -12.33 9.11 3.35
C GLU A 130 -13.23 8.39 2.34
N LEU A 131 -13.42 8.97 1.15
CA LEU A 131 -14.23 8.37 0.08
C LEU A 131 -13.60 7.06 -0.43
N LEU A 132 -12.28 7.04 -0.65
CA LEU A 132 -11.57 5.86 -1.09
C LEU A 132 -11.67 4.71 -0.08
N ASN A 133 -11.61 5.03 1.21
CA ASN A 133 -11.70 4.03 2.28
C ASN A 133 -13.12 3.49 2.45
N LYS A 134 -14.15 4.32 2.33
CA LYS A 134 -15.57 3.88 2.39
C LYS A 134 -15.87 2.84 1.31
N SER A 135 -15.45 3.08 0.08
CA SER A 135 -15.61 2.12 -1.02
C SER A 135 -14.92 0.78 -0.74
N PHE A 136 -13.72 0.82 -0.15
CA PHE A 136 -12.96 -0.37 0.19
C PHE A 136 -13.63 -1.21 1.29
N VAL A 137 -14.09 -0.58 2.37
CA VAL A 137 -14.85 -1.27 3.44
C VAL A 137 -16.09 -1.93 2.87
N LYS A 138 -16.85 -1.20 2.03
CA LYS A 138 -18.05 -1.73 1.38
C LYS A 138 -17.77 -2.96 0.52
N ARG A 139 -16.67 -2.98 -0.18
CA ARG A 139 -16.25 -4.11 -1.01
C ARG A 139 -15.96 -5.35 -0.16
N MET A 140 -15.28 -5.19 0.98
CA MET A 140 -15.06 -6.30 1.93
C MET A 140 -16.38 -6.78 2.54
N GLU A 141 -17.28 -5.90 2.96
CA GLU A 141 -18.60 -6.27 3.43
C GLU A 141 -19.37 -7.11 2.41
N THR A 142 -19.33 -6.69 1.13
CA THR A 142 -19.98 -7.42 0.03
C THR A 142 -19.36 -8.82 -0.16
N LEU A 143 -18.02 -8.95 -0.10
CA LEU A 143 -17.35 -10.22 -0.19
C LEU A 143 -17.73 -11.15 0.97
N LEU A 144 -17.73 -10.64 2.20
CA LEU A 144 -18.14 -11.42 3.39
C LEU A 144 -19.59 -11.86 3.32
N ALA A 145 -20.52 -10.95 2.94
CA ALA A 145 -21.92 -11.28 2.78
C ALA A 145 -22.16 -12.37 1.73
N ARG A 146 -21.46 -12.30 0.58
CA ARG A 146 -21.52 -13.30 -0.47
C ARG A 146 -21.02 -14.65 0.03
N GLY A 147 -19.89 -14.70 0.72
CA GLY A 147 -19.36 -15.95 1.27
C GLY A 147 -20.23 -16.57 2.35
N VAL A 148 -20.95 -15.77 3.15
CA VAL A 148 -21.95 -16.24 4.11
C VAL A 148 -23.16 -16.81 3.38
N ALA A 149 -23.68 -16.13 2.36
CA ALA A 149 -24.82 -16.58 1.56
C ALA A 149 -24.53 -17.91 0.84
N GLU A 150 -23.32 -18.11 0.37
CA GLU A 150 -22.84 -19.36 -0.24
C GLU A 150 -22.48 -20.44 0.80
N GLY A 151 -22.58 -20.16 2.10
CA GLY A 151 -22.30 -21.10 3.18
C GLY A 151 -20.80 -21.41 3.37
N VAL A 152 -19.89 -20.63 2.76
CA VAL A 152 -18.45 -20.87 2.83
C VAL A 152 -17.75 -20.03 3.89
N PHE A 153 -18.25 -18.86 4.24
CA PHE A 153 -17.71 -18.00 5.28
C PHE A 153 -18.50 -18.08 6.59
N ARG A 154 -17.83 -17.81 7.70
CA ARG A 154 -18.47 -17.67 9.01
C ARG A 154 -19.32 -16.41 9.04
N SER A 155 -20.47 -16.46 9.68
CA SER A 155 -21.30 -15.29 9.94
C SER A 155 -20.72 -14.42 11.08
N GLY A 156 -21.15 -13.15 11.14
CA GLY A 156 -20.82 -12.24 12.23
C GLY A 156 -19.39 -11.66 12.18
N LEU A 157 -18.69 -11.78 11.07
CA LEU A 157 -17.38 -11.17 10.88
C LEU A 157 -17.51 -9.66 10.61
N ASP A 158 -16.77 -8.85 11.35
CA ASP A 158 -16.61 -7.42 11.09
C ASP A 158 -15.61 -7.20 9.95
N ALA A 159 -16.05 -6.54 8.88
CA ALA A 159 -15.23 -6.29 7.69
C ALA A 159 -13.95 -5.50 8.01
N VAL A 160 -14.02 -4.51 8.91
CA VAL A 160 -12.87 -3.69 9.31
C VAL A 160 -11.85 -4.54 10.06
N GLN A 161 -12.27 -5.42 10.96
CA GLN A 161 -11.38 -6.31 11.70
C GLN A 161 -10.70 -7.31 10.75
N VAL A 162 -11.44 -7.86 9.78
CA VAL A 162 -10.85 -8.76 8.75
C VAL A 162 -9.82 -7.99 7.91
N MET A 163 -10.11 -6.75 7.52
CA MET A 163 -9.17 -5.90 6.77
C MET A 163 -7.92 -5.58 7.58
N ILE A 164 -8.06 -5.25 8.86
CA ILE A 164 -6.92 -5.00 9.76
C ILE A 164 -6.06 -6.27 9.88
N ALA A 165 -6.67 -7.42 10.09
CA ALA A 165 -5.95 -8.70 10.16
C ALA A 165 -5.20 -8.99 8.85
N LEU A 166 -5.88 -8.88 7.70
CA LEU A 166 -5.31 -9.14 6.38
C LEU A 166 -4.12 -8.21 6.08
N ALA A 167 -4.27 -6.91 6.34
CA ALA A 167 -3.19 -5.95 6.15
C ALA A 167 -2.07 -6.19 7.17
N GLY A 168 -2.42 -6.40 8.44
CA GLY A 168 -1.50 -6.49 9.57
C GLY A 168 -0.50 -7.62 9.46
N VAL A 169 -0.90 -8.80 8.97
CA VAL A 169 0.00 -9.97 8.85
C VAL A 169 1.15 -9.71 7.87
N GLY A 170 0.90 -8.98 6.78
CA GLY A 170 1.93 -8.57 5.83
C GLY A 170 2.73 -7.37 6.31
N TYR A 171 2.02 -6.35 6.79
CA TYR A 171 2.60 -5.09 7.25
C TYR A 171 3.59 -5.30 8.42
N HIS A 172 3.20 -6.05 9.46
CA HIS A 172 4.07 -6.32 10.60
C HIS A 172 5.37 -6.99 10.17
N TYR A 173 5.27 -8.01 9.31
CA TYR A 173 6.45 -8.73 8.83
C TYR A 173 7.43 -7.83 8.08
N LEU A 174 6.91 -7.01 7.16
CA LEU A 174 7.73 -6.14 6.31
C LEU A 174 8.27 -4.91 7.06
N THR A 175 7.49 -4.35 7.97
CA THR A 175 7.93 -3.24 8.84
C THR A 175 9.07 -3.68 9.75
N ASN A 176 8.95 -4.88 10.34
CA ASN A 176 9.93 -5.41 11.29
C ASN A 176 10.99 -6.33 10.65
N ARG A 177 11.15 -6.33 9.31
CA ARG A 177 12.06 -7.25 8.61
C ARG A 177 13.52 -7.19 9.08
N HIS A 178 14.00 -6.02 9.50
CA HIS A 178 15.37 -5.83 9.96
C HIS A 178 15.55 -6.28 11.41
N THR A 179 14.74 -5.74 12.31
CA THR A 179 14.76 -6.13 13.73
C THR A 179 14.33 -7.58 13.92
N GLY A 180 13.33 -8.04 13.17
CA GLY A 180 12.87 -9.43 13.23
C GLY A 180 13.93 -10.44 12.76
N THR A 181 14.77 -10.10 11.80
CA THR A 181 15.90 -10.96 11.40
C THR A 181 16.84 -11.22 12.59
N ILE A 182 17.08 -10.20 13.42
CA ILE A 182 17.92 -10.31 14.61
C ILE A 182 17.17 -11.05 15.71
N VAL A 183 15.94 -10.63 16.04
CA VAL A 183 15.15 -11.18 17.16
C VAL A 183 14.83 -12.67 16.96
N TYR A 184 14.52 -13.08 15.74
CA TYR A 184 14.17 -14.48 15.42
C TYR A 184 15.37 -15.32 14.97
N GLY A 185 16.57 -14.74 14.86
CA GLY A 185 17.80 -15.42 14.50
C GLY A 185 17.81 -16.03 13.09
N ARG A 186 16.98 -15.51 12.17
CA ARG A 186 16.90 -16.00 10.79
C ARG A 186 16.56 -14.90 9.79
N PRO A 187 17.08 -14.97 8.54
CA PRO A 187 16.79 -13.97 7.52
C PRO A 187 15.31 -14.06 7.09
N LEU A 188 14.61 -12.91 7.14
CA LEU A 188 13.18 -12.84 6.79
C LEU A 188 12.92 -12.50 5.34
N MET A 189 13.93 -11.99 4.59
CA MET A 189 13.72 -11.44 3.24
C MET A 189 14.31 -12.29 2.12
N THR A 190 14.79 -13.51 2.40
CA THR A 190 15.14 -14.48 1.35
C THR A 190 13.90 -14.84 0.52
N GLU A 191 14.09 -15.31 -0.71
CA GLU A 191 12.99 -15.72 -1.57
C GLU A 191 12.12 -16.82 -0.91
N SER A 192 12.78 -17.83 -0.33
CA SER A 192 12.09 -18.91 0.39
C SER A 192 11.30 -18.41 1.60
N ALA A 193 11.87 -17.49 2.40
CA ALA A 193 11.19 -16.91 3.56
C ALA A 193 9.96 -16.09 3.13
N ARG A 194 10.05 -15.32 2.04
CA ARG A 194 8.92 -14.56 1.50
C ARG A 194 7.81 -15.46 0.96
N LYS A 195 8.17 -16.54 0.23
CA LYS A 195 7.20 -17.55 -0.24
C LYS A 195 6.50 -18.26 0.93
N ALA A 196 7.27 -18.70 1.91
CA ALA A 196 6.72 -19.33 3.12
C ALA A 196 5.80 -18.37 3.90
N ARG A 197 6.18 -17.08 4.00
CA ARG A 197 5.33 -16.08 4.67
C ARG A 197 4.03 -15.82 3.93
N LEU A 198 4.06 -15.72 2.60
CA LEU A 198 2.83 -15.55 1.81
C LEU A 198 1.89 -16.75 2.01
N ALA A 199 2.40 -17.98 1.94
CA ALA A 199 1.60 -19.18 2.18
C ALA A 199 0.97 -19.16 3.59
N PHE A 200 1.75 -18.79 4.61
CA PHE A 200 1.27 -18.63 5.98
C PHE A 200 0.19 -17.55 6.11
N ASN A 201 0.36 -16.40 5.46
CA ASN A 201 -0.63 -15.31 5.48
C ASN A 201 -1.96 -15.77 4.86
N ILE A 202 -1.89 -16.49 3.73
CA ILE A 202 -3.08 -17.03 3.05
C ILE A 202 -3.80 -18.04 3.98
N ASP A 203 -3.07 -18.98 4.55
CA ASP A 203 -3.66 -19.99 5.46
C ASP A 203 -4.31 -19.32 6.68
N LEU A 204 -3.61 -18.37 7.31
CA LEU A 204 -4.10 -17.67 8.50
C LEU A 204 -5.40 -16.92 8.22
N ILE A 205 -5.45 -16.10 7.16
CA ILE A 205 -6.63 -15.31 6.82
C ILE A 205 -7.77 -16.21 6.34
N THR A 206 -7.45 -17.28 5.61
CA THR A 206 -8.45 -18.28 5.19
C THR A 206 -9.10 -18.94 6.41
N ARG A 207 -8.32 -19.39 7.40
CA ARG A 207 -8.84 -19.96 8.66
C ARG A 207 -9.63 -18.96 9.50
N LEU A 208 -9.26 -17.67 9.44
CA LEU A 208 -10.01 -16.62 10.13
C LEU A 208 -11.42 -16.46 9.58
N VAL A 209 -11.61 -16.61 8.28
CA VAL A 209 -12.86 -16.23 7.57
C VAL A 209 -13.71 -17.44 7.18
N VAL A 210 -13.09 -18.52 6.74
CA VAL A 210 -13.77 -19.71 6.17
C VAL A 210 -14.27 -20.62 7.29
N ARG A 211 -15.42 -21.27 7.06
CA ARG A 211 -16.00 -22.27 7.98
C ARG A 211 -15.13 -23.52 8.07
N ALA A 212 -15.07 -24.12 9.25
CA ALA A 212 -14.23 -25.30 9.51
C ALA A 212 -14.50 -26.48 8.56
N GLU A 213 -15.80 -26.72 8.26
CA GLU A 213 -16.22 -27.82 7.38
C GLU A 213 -15.77 -27.62 5.92
N VAL A 214 -15.71 -26.36 5.50
CA VAL A 214 -15.21 -25.99 4.15
C VAL A 214 -13.69 -26.11 4.09
N LEU A 215 -13.00 -25.69 5.17
CA LEU A 215 -11.54 -25.85 5.26
C LEU A 215 -11.11 -27.30 5.18
N ALA A 216 -11.79 -28.21 5.86
CA ALA A 216 -11.51 -29.65 5.81
C ALA A 216 -11.58 -30.17 4.36
N LYS A 217 -12.66 -29.84 3.64
CA LYS A 217 -12.83 -30.25 2.23
C LYS A 217 -11.75 -29.66 1.29
N LEU A 218 -11.31 -28.41 1.54
CA LEU A 218 -10.26 -27.80 0.73
C LEU A 218 -8.89 -28.43 0.97
N GLN A 219 -8.65 -28.99 2.15
CA GLN A 219 -7.40 -29.70 2.49
C GLN A 219 -7.38 -31.13 1.91
N GLU A 220 -8.52 -31.80 1.81
CA GLU A 220 -8.66 -33.11 1.19
C GLU A 220 -8.49 -33.06 -0.34
N ALA A 221 -8.75 -31.88 -0.95
CA ALA A 221 -8.68 -31.69 -2.40
C ALA A 221 -7.33 -31.12 -2.91
N ALA A 222 -6.38 -30.81 -2.00
CA ALA A 222 -5.07 -30.19 -2.31
C ALA A 222 -3.93 -31.21 -2.30
#